data_48358edb00c1effcc568c73c6ee84dc8
#
_entry.id   48358edb00c1effcc568c73c6ee84dc8
#
_cell.length_a   1.000
_cell.length_b   1.000
_cell.length_c   1.000
_cell.angle_alpha   90.00
_cell.angle_beta   90.00
_cell.angle_gamma   90.00
#
_symmetry.space_group_name_H-M   'P 1'
#
loop_
_entity.id
_entity.type
_entity.pdbx_description
1 polymer ?
#
loop_
_entity_poly.entity_id
_entity_poly.type
_entity_poly.pdbx_seq_one_letter_code
_entity_poly.pdbx_strand_id
1 'polypeptide(L)'
;EGEGEGEGEPTPPAYHSADIDRDGAIGLSELLRVIQFYNTGIFHCAPGTEDGYAPGAGDQSCVPHHSDYAPADWRINVSELLRLIQFYNSAGGSYHADTATEDGFAPGPS
;
A
#
# COMPACT_ATOMS: atom_id res chain seq x y z
N GLU A 1 29.11 -2.18 2.32
CA GLU A 1 28.64 -2.12 2.03
C GLU A 1 28.13 -2.01 1.90
N GLY A 2 28.47 -1.74 2.12
CA GLY A 2 27.85 -1.85 1.95
C GLY A 2 27.37 -1.67 1.91
N GLU A 3 27.41 -1.78 2.21
CA GLU A 3 26.84 -1.66 2.06
C GLU A 3 26.37 -1.51 2.10
N GLY A 4 26.72 -1.29 2.29
CA GLY A 4 26.09 -1.33 2.36
C GLY A 4 25.71 -1.17 2.50
N GLU A 5 25.85 -1.21 2.74
CA GLU A 5 25.37 -1.09 2.81
C GLU A 5 24.91 -1.05 2.96
N GLY A 6 25.25 -0.98 2.97
CA GLY A 6 24.69 -0.99 3.18
C GLY A 6 24.36 -0.94 3.41
N GLU A 7 24.48 -0.94 3.69
CA GLU A 7 24.02 -0.84 3.95
C GLU A 7 23.30 -0.92 4.19
N GLY A 8 23.48 -1.09 3.86
CA GLY A 8 22.68 -1.23 4.02
C GLY A 8 21.73 -1.27 4.56
N GLU A 9 21.29 -0.89 4.95
CA GLU A 9 20.30 -0.99 5.64
C GLU A 9 19.08 -1.23 5.08
N PRO A 10 18.44 -2.18 5.25
CA PRO A 10 17.19 -2.23 4.66
C PRO A 10 16.30 -1.47 5.48
N THR A 11 15.92 -0.51 4.90
CA THR A 11 14.86 0.19 5.45
C THR A 11 13.61 -0.51 5.11
N PRO A 12 12.60 -0.46 5.94
CA PRO A 12 11.27 -0.87 5.58
C PRO A 12 10.88 -0.14 4.32
N PRO A 13 9.98 -0.68 3.52
CA PRO A 13 9.54 0.04 2.35
C PRO A 13 9.09 1.41 2.77
N ALA A 14 9.70 2.41 2.18
CA ALA A 14 9.38 3.78 2.50
C ALA A 14 8.04 4.19 1.91
N TYR A 15 7.51 3.41 0.97
CA TYR A 15 6.29 3.76 0.24
C TYR A 15 5.25 2.68 0.39
N HIS A 16 4.02 3.12 0.59
CA HIS A 16 2.85 2.25 0.62
C HIS A 16 2.59 1.70 -0.79
N SER A 17 2.05 0.49 -0.89
CA SER A 17 1.74 -0.12 -2.19
C SER A 17 0.82 0.75 -3.05
N ALA A 18 -0.08 1.50 -2.42
CA ALA A 18 -1.00 2.37 -3.14
C ALA A 18 -0.32 3.61 -3.71
N ASP A 19 0.85 3.97 -3.19
CA ASP A 19 1.61 5.13 -3.65
C ASP A 19 2.42 4.74 -4.88
N ILE A 20 1.76 4.69 -6.03
CA ILE A 20 2.32 4.11 -7.24
C ILE A 20 3.50 4.94 -7.75
N ASP A 21 3.40 6.27 -7.67
CA ASP A 21 4.47 7.15 -8.16
C ASP A 21 5.50 7.47 -7.09
N ARG A 22 5.34 6.94 -5.89
CA ARG A 22 6.32 7.04 -4.80
C ARG A 22 6.65 8.48 -4.42
N ASP A 23 5.62 9.32 -4.36
CA ASP A 23 5.80 10.72 -4.00
C ASP A 23 5.53 11.02 -2.52
N GLY A 24 5.27 9.99 -1.71
CA GLY A 24 4.99 10.16 -0.28
C GLY A 24 3.57 10.63 0.01
N ALA A 25 2.69 10.55 -0.96
CA ALA A 25 1.31 10.98 -0.79
C ALA A 25 0.38 10.04 -1.57
N ILE A 26 -0.85 9.93 -1.08
CA ILE A 26 -1.88 9.15 -1.77
C ILE A 26 -2.74 10.10 -2.58
N GLY A 27 -2.65 9.99 -3.91
CA GLY A 27 -3.46 10.77 -4.81
C GLY A 27 -4.79 10.12 -5.12
N LEU A 28 -5.67 10.86 -5.79
CA LEU A 28 -7.01 10.37 -6.10
C LEU A 28 -6.98 9.11 -6.98
N SER A 29 -6.14 9.10 -8.02
CA SER A 29 -6.08 7.93 -8.90
C SER A 29 -5.55 6.70 -8.17
N GLU A 30 -4.66 6.89 -7.22
CA GLU A 30 -4.13 5.79 -6.40
C GLU A 30 -5.21 5.26 -5.46
N LEU A 31 -6.00 6.15 -4.86
CA LEU A 31 -7.12 5.74 -4.03
C LEU A 31 -8.17 4.98 -4.86
N LEU A 32 -8.47 5.48 -6.05
CA LEU A 32 -9.44 4.82 -6.94
C LEU A 32 -9.00 3.41 -7.33
N ARG A 33 -7.70 3.19 -7.46
CA ARG A 33 -7.17 1.85 -7.76
C ARG A 33 -7.53 0.86 -6.66
N VAL A 34 -7.34 1.27 -5.40
CA VAL A 34 -7.69 0.40 -4.26
C VAL A 34 -9.20 0.23 -4.14
N ILE A 35 -9.97 1.25 -4.49
CA ILE A 35 -11.42 1.13 -4.55
C ILE A 35 -11.85 0.08 -5.56
N GLN A 36 -11.14 -0.05 -6.68
CA GLN A 36 -11.41 -1.14 -7.64
C GLN A 36 -11.24 -2.50 -6.98
N PHE A 37 -10.18 -2.69 -6.19
CA PHE A 37 -9.99 -3.95 -5.48
C PHE A 37 -11.13 -4.20 -4.50
N TYR A 38 -11.55 -3.16 -3.78
CA TYR A 38 -12.66 -3.26 -2.83
C TYR A 38 -13.96 -3.64 -3.54
N ASN A 39 -14.25 -3.00 -4.67
CA ASN A 39 -15.49 -3.25 -5.40
C ASN A 39 -15.52 -4.63 -6.04
N THR A 40 -14.36 -5.13 -6.46
CA THR A 40 -14.27 -6.47 -7.05
C THR A 40 -14.36 -7.55 -5.98
N GLY A 41 -13.95 -7.22 -4.76
CA GLY A 41 -13.99 -8.14 -3.63
C GLY A 41 -12.74 -8.98 -3.46
N ILE A 42 -11.86 -9.05 -4.45
CA ILE A 42 -10.63 -9.82 -4.38
C ILE A 42 -9.63 -9.21 -5.36
N PHE A 43 -8.36 -9.36 -5.07
CA PHE A 43 -7.29 -8.93 -5.98
C PHE A 43 -6.21 -9.99 -6.04
N HIS A 44 -5.24 -9.82 -6.94
CA HIS A 44 -4.18 -10.81 -7.14
C HIS A 44 -2.90 -10.12 -7.58
N CYS A 45 -1.79 -10.87 -7.54
CA CYS A 45 -0.50 -10.39 -8.03
C CYS A 45 -0.54 -10.25 -9.54
N ALA A 46 -0.07 -9.10 -10.03
CA ALA A 46 0.01 -8.85 -11.47
C ALA A 46 1.27 -8.04 -11.75
N PRO A 47 2.44 -8.69 -11.83
CA PRO A 47 3.71 -7.96 -11.89
C PRO A 47 3.89 -7.08 -13.11
N GLY A 48 3.06 -7.23 -14.13
CA GLY A 48 3.11 -6.34 -15.29
C GLY A 48 2.40 -5.01 -15.12
N THR A 49 1.74 -4.79 -13.99
CA THR A 49 1.05 -3.52 -13.71
C THR A 49 1.94 -2.59 -12.91
N GLU A 50 1.57 -1.31 -12.85
CA GLU A 50 2.38 -0.31 -12.14
C GLU A 50 2.49 -0.60 -10.66
N ASP A 51 1.42 -1.06 -10.02
CA ASP A 51 1.43 -1.36 -8.60
C ASP A 51 1.69 -2.82 -8.28
N GLY A 52 1.77 -3.68 -9.28
CA GLY A 52 2.02 -5.10 -9.09
C GLY A 52 0.79 -5.92 -8.76
N TYR A 53 -0.40 -5.35 -8.87
CA TYR A 53 -1.65 -6.02 -8.52
C TYR A 53 -2.73 -5.72 -9.54
N ALA A 54 -3.78 -6.55 -9.53
CA ALA A 54 -4.96 -6.33 -10.38
C ALA A 54 -6.20 -6.85 -9.68
N PRO A 55 -7.38 -6.26 -9.98
CA PRO A 55 -8.62 -6.75 -9.38
C PRO A 55 -9.01 -8.12 -9.92
N GLY A 56 -9.70 -8.91 -9.09
CA GLY A 56 -10.15 -10.24 -9.47
C GLY A 56 -9.29 -11.33 -8.89
N ALA A 57 -9.69 -12.59 -9.11
CA ALA A 57 -8.96 -13.75 -8.64
C ALA A 57 -7.74 -14.02 -9.50
N GLY A 58 -6.68 -14.52 -8.91
CA GLY A 58 -5.46 -14.87 -9.65
C GLY A 58 -4.34 -15.29 -8.71
N ASP A 59 -3.10 -15.02 -9.13
CA ASP A 59 -1.90 -15.41 -8.41
C ASP A 59 -1.82 -14.70 -7.06
N GLN A 60 -1.56 -15.45 -6.00
CA GLN A 60 -1.43 -14.92 -4.64
C GLN A 60 -0.06 -15.27 -4.04
N SER A 61 0.95 -15.42 -4.89
CA SER A 61 2.27 -15.85 -4.43
C SER A 61 3.15 -14.68 -4.00
N CYS A 62 2.76 -13.46 -4.29
CA CYS A 62 3.54 -12.29 -3.86
C CYS A 62 3.05 -11.79 -2.49
N VAL A 63 3.74 -10.77 -1.96
CA VAL A 63 3.33 -10.13 -0.72
C VAL A 63 2.03 -9.37 -0.96
N PRO A 64 1.01 -9.51 -0.09
CA PRO A 64 -0.24 -8.77 -0.25
C PRO A 64 -0.03 -7.25 -0.24
N HIS A 65 -0.93 -6.54 -0.88
CA HIS A 65 -0.93 -5.08 -0.90
C HIS A 65 -0.93 -4.53 0.53
N HIS A 66 -0.26 -3.42 0.76
CA HIS A 66 -0.17 -2.86 2.11
C HIS A 66 -1.53 -2.49 2.71
N SER A 67 -2.52 -2.18 1.86
CA SER A 67 -3.88 -1.92 2.37
C SER A 67 -4.57 -3.18 2.87
N ASP A 68 -4.11 -4.36 2.47
CA ASP A 68 -4.69 -5.65 2.87
C ASP A 68 -3.93 -6.18 4.09
N TYR A 69 -4.20 -5.60 5.26
CA TYR A 69 -3.45 -5.91 6.46
C TYR A 69 -4.29 -6.44 7.63
N ALA A 70 -5.62 -6.36 7.57
CA ALA A 70 -6.45 -6.63 8.75
C ALA A 70 -7.64 -7.54 8.44
N PRO A 71 -7.43 -8.80 8.13
CA PRO A 71 -6.19 -9.53 7.90
C PRO A 71 -5.77 -9.51 6.44
N ALA A 72 -4.55 -9.94 6.15
CA ALA A 72 -4.08 -10.08 4.77
C ALA A 72 -4.73 -11.31 4.15
N ASP A 73 -5.81 -11.11 3.43
CA ASP A 73 -6.64 -12.20 2.91
C ASP A 73 -6.97 -12.05 1.43
N TRP A 74 -6.25 -11.17 0.71
CA TRP A 74 -6.44 -10.89 -0.71
C TRP A 74 -7.78 -10.21 -1.00
N ARG A 75 -8.34 -9.56 0.02
CA ARG A 75 -9.54 -8.76 -0.08
C ARG A 75 -9.32 -7.45 0.63
N ILE A 76 -9.88 -6.39 0.10
CA ILE A 76 -9.87 -5.10 0.77
C ILE A 76 -11.23 -4.93 1.44
N ASN A 77 -11.26 -4.93 2.77
CA ASN A 77 -12.50 -4.69 3.50
C ASN A 77 -12.67 -3.19 3.75
N VAL A 78 -13.84 -2.80 4.30
CA VAL A 78 -14.14 -1.39 4.47
C VAL A 78 -13.18 -0.72 5.45
N SER A 79 -12.75 -1.42 6.51
CA SER A 79 -11.81 -0.86 7.47
C SER A 79 -10.46 -0.57 6.82
N GLU A 80 -9.99 -1.47 5.98
CA GLU A 80 -8.74 -1.29 5.25
C GLU A 80 -8.84 -0.14 4.26
N LEU A 81 -9.95 -0.02 3.57
CA LEU A 81 -10.18 1.09 2.66
C LEU A 81 -10.23 2.43 3.41
N LEU A 82 -10.91 2.46 4.56
CA LEU A 82 -11.00 3.68 5.38
C LEU A 82 -9.62 4.10 5.87
N ARG A 83 -8.73 3.16 6.15
CA ARG A 83 -7.36 3.49 6.56
C ARG A 83 -6.64 4.25 5.43
N LEU A 84 -6.78 3.80 4.20
CA LEU A 84 -6.18 4.50 3.06
C LEU A 84 -6.82 5.87 2.85
N ILE A 85 -8.12 5.98 3.07
CA ILE A 85 -8.81 7.26 2.99
C ILE A 85 -8.27 8.25 4.03
N GLN A 86 -7.88 7.76 5.22
CA GLN A 86 -7.23 8.61 6.21
C GLN A 86 -5.94 9.23 5.66
N PHE A 87 -5.13 8.43 4.96
CA PHE A 87 -3.91 8.97 4.34
C PHE A 87 -4.28 10.02 3.28
N TYR A 88 -5.24 9.71 2.44
CA TYR A 88 -5.67 10.62 1.38
C TYR A 88 -6.17 11.95 1.96
N ASN A 89 -6.85 11.91 3.10
CA ASN A 89 -7.42 13.10 3.73
C ASN A 89 -6.44 13.84 4.63
N SER A 90 -5.25 13.29 4.89
CA SER A 90 -4.26 14.02 5.67
C SER A 90 -3.62 15.11 4.80
N ALA A 91 -2.77 15.94 5.38
CA ALA A 91 -2.24 17.13 4.71
C ALA A 91 -1.61 16.76 3.36
N GLY A 92 -2.26 17.13 2.26
CA GLY A 92 -1.81 16.84 0.91
C GLY A 92 -1.79 15.35 0.55
N GLY A 93 -2.51 14.51 1.32
CA GLY A 93 -2.49 13.06 1.12
C GLY A 93 -1.25 12.39 1.68
N SER A 94 -0.43 13.12 2.44
CA SER A 94 0.87 12.63 2.89
C SER A 94 0.74 11.52 3.93
N TYR A 95 1.74 10.67 3.97
CA TYR A 95 1.86 9.59 4.94
C TYR A 95 3.34 9.31 5.14
N HIS A 96 3.65 8.47 6.13
CA HIS A 96 5.04 8.07 6.38
C HIS A 96 5.06 6.67 6.95
N ALA A 97 6.24 6.03 6.86
CA ALA A 97 6.42 4.70 7.44
C ALA A 97 6.41 4.80 8.96
N ASP A 98 5.72 3.86 9.61
CA ASP A 98 5.62 3.82 11.06
C ASP A 98 5.42 2.36 11.48
N THR A 99 6.51 1.72 11.92
CA THR A 99 6.48 0.30 12.26
C THR A 99 5.65 -0.01 13.50
N ALA A 100 5.21 1.00 14.24
CA ALA A 100 4.35 0.79 15.40
C ALA A 100 2.88 0.58 15.03
N THR A 101 2.50 0.79 13.77
CA THR A 101 1.11 0.58 13.34
C THR A 101 0.96 -0.79 12.68
N GLU A 102 -0.29 -1.25 12.58
CA GLU A 102 -0.58 -2.56 11.98
C GLU A 102 -0.16 -2.66 10.53
N ASP A 103 -0.38 -1.60 9.76
CA ASP A 103 -0.06 -1.61 8.34
C ASP A 103 1.34 -1.08 8.03
N GLY A 104 2.06 -0.60 9.03
CA GLY A 104 3.42 -0.10 8.83
C GLY A 104 3.50 1.35 8.42
N PHE A 105 2.39 2.09 8.42
CA PHE A 105 2.34 3.48 7.97
C PHE A 105 1.41 4.30 8.86
N ALA A 106 1.57 5.62 8.80
CA ALA A 106 0.72 6.55 9.52
C ALA A 106 0.46 7.77 8.66
N PRO A 107 -0.69 8.45 8.84
CA PRO A 107 -0.99 9.63 8.02
C PRO A 107 -0.15 10.82 8.44
N GLY A 108 0.05 11.72 7.49
CA GLY A 108 0.81 12.96 7.70
C GLY A 108 2.26 12.83 7.33
N PRO A 109 2.98 13.97 7.22
CA PRO A 109 4.40 13.93 6.90
C PRO A 109 5.21 13.42 8.09
N SER A 110 6.33 12.78 7.79
CA SER A 110 7.22 12.29 8.86
C SER A 110 7.98 13.40 9.54
#